data_a7596ff4d3980113e07bede5809e2d9c
#
_entry.id   a7596ff4d3980113e07bede5809e2d9c
#
_cell.length_a   1.000
_cell.length_b   1.000
_cell.length_c   1.000
_cell.angle_alpha   90.00
_cell.angle_beta   90.00
_cell.angle_gamma   90.00
#
_symmetry.space_group_name_H-M   'P 1'
#
loop_
_entity.id
_entity.type
_entity.pdbx_description
1 polymer ?
#
loop_
_entity_poly.entity_id
_entity_poly.type
_entity_poly.pdbx_seq_one_letter_code
_entity_poly.pdbx_strand_id
1 'polypeptide(L)'
;MLLHGPQKVGREDVRYSGTPYKYSVSEERHRKAVTVVTMEEKGVVKIESLPLECVPEVRRLRGTLTEVLAMADSDNCHDYLSITLTDEAEVFDRKEQLEETYDHILEIRIDNERTRRKLREDGEKIEVPDPFEAFGLFYEAVRHCPMTKEQREMMYKVIEEAKDGEVGR
;
A
#
# COMPACT_ATOMS: atom_id res chain seq x y z
N MET A 1 -9.65 0.11 7.48
CA MET A 1 -9.47 0.29 6.02
C MET A 1 -9.41 1.78 5.75
N LEU A 2 -8.27 2.30 5.33
CA LEU A 2 -8.14 3.71 4.97
C LEU A 2 -8.74 3.92 3.57
N LEU A 3 -9.72 4.82 3.47
CA LEU A 3 -10.41 5.13 2.21
C LEU A 3 -9.63 6.25 1.49
N HIS A 4 -8.76 5.90 0.58
CA HIS A 4 -7.91 6.87 -0.12
C HIS A 4 -8.52 7.35 -1.45
N GLY A 5 -9.35 6.54 -2.09
CA GLY A 5 -10.06 6.87 -3.32
C GLY A 5 -11.52 7.24 -3.09
N PRO A 6 -12.18 7.94 -4.04
CA PRO A 6 -13.60 8.20 -3.98
C PRO A 6 -14.41 6.90 -4.03
N GLN A 7 -15.45 6.80 -3.19
CA GLN A 7 -16.28 5.60 -3.08
C GLN A 7 -17.75 5.97 -2.98
N LYS A 8 -18.60 5.18 -3.63
CA LYS A 8 -20.06 5.25 -3.50
C LYS A 8 -20.52 4.26 -2.43
N VAL A 9 -21.49 4.66 -1.61
CA VAL A 9 -22.04 3.83 -0.55
C VAL A 9 -23.54 3.69 -0.74
N GLY A 10 -23.96 2.57 -1.32
CA GLY A 10 -25.37 2.28 -1.62
C GLY A 10 -25.91 3.14 -2.76
N ARG A 11 -26.33 4.38 -2.50
CA ARG A 11 -26.87 5.30 -3.50
C ARG A 11 -25.80 6.15 -4.15
N GLU A 12 -26.06 6.70 -5.34
CA GLU A 12 -25.11 7.53 -6.08
C GLU A 12 -24.77 8.86 -5.40
N ASP A 13 -25.74 9.41 -4.69
CA ASP A 13 -25.64 10.67 -3.94
C ASP A 13 -24.95 10.52 -2.58
N VAL A 14 -24.76 9.28 -2.10
CA VAL A 14 -24.03 8.99 -0.86
C VAL A 14 -22.63 8.49 -1.20
N ARG A 15 -21.63 9.35 -1.01
CA ARG A 15 -20.24 9.04 -1.39
C ARG A 15 -19.21 9.64 -0.46
N TYR A 16 -18.06 8.99 -0.43
CA TYR A 16 -16.83 9.55 0.07
C TYR A 16 -16.07 10.21 -1.08
N SER A 17 -15.65 11.47 -0.91
CA SER A 17 -15.00 12.26 -1.97
C SER A 17 -13.57 11.81 -2.30
N GLY A 18 -12.96 11.03 -1.44
CA GLY A 18 -11.54 10.69 -1.50
C GLY A 18 -10.66 11.70 -0.77
N THR A 19 -9.35 11.48 -0.84
CA THR A 19 -8.35 12.37 -0.27
C THR A 19 -7.78 13.29 -1.34
N PRO A 20 -7.46 14.58 -1.02
CA PRO A 20 -6.92 15.52 -2.00
C PRO A 20 -5.49 15.17 -2.45
N TYR A 21 -4.72 14.51 -1.59
CA TYR A 21 -3.34 14.09 -1.89
C TYR A 21 -3.20 12.58 -1.91
N LYS A 22 -2.10 12.12 -2.50
CA LYS A 22 -1.65 10.72 -2.43
C LYS A 22 -0.87 10.52 -1.14
N TYR A 23 -1.33 9.63 -0.27
CA TYR A 23 -0.70 9.33 1.01
C TYR A 23 0.07 8.01 1.03
N SER A 24 0.09 7.31 -0.09
CA SER A 24 0.76 6.02 -0.22
C SER A 24 1.25 5.80 -1.65
N VAL A 25 2.36 5.09 -1.78
CA VAL A 25 2.90 4.64 -3.07
C VAL A 25 1.89 3.78 -3.86
N SER A 26 0.96 3.11 -3.18
CA SER A 26 -0.11 2.36 -3.83
C SER A 26 -1.10 3.25 -4.60
N GLU A 27 -1.13 4.54 -4.31
CA GLU A 27 -2.00 5.53 -4.95
C GLU A 27 -1.36 6.22 -6.17
N GLU A 28 -0.17 5.79 -6.59
CA GLU A 28 0.56 6.36 -7.74
C GLU A 28 -0.35 6.61 -8.95
N ARG A 29 -1.23 5.64 -9.25
CA ARG A 29 -2.13 5.69 -10.41
C ARG A 29 -3.45 6.41 -10.14
N HIS A 30 -3.71 6.85 -8.92
CA HIS A 30 -4.95 7.53 -8.58
C HIS A 30 -4.92 8.96 -9.10
N ARG A 31 -5.99 9.35 -9.79
CA ARG A 31 -6.24 10.76 -10.13
C ARG A 31 -7.06 11.38 -9.01
N LYS A 32 -6.46 12.34 -8.33
CA LYS A 32 -7.13 13.06 -7.25
C LYS A 32 -8.07 14.12 -7.82
N ALA A 33 -9.19 14.32 -7.14
CA ALA A 33 -10.22 15.24 -7.62
C ALA A 33 -11.05 15.80 -6.45
N VAL A 34 -11.64 16.95 -6.68
CA VAL A 34 -12.67 17.53 -5.80
C VAL A 34 -14.05 17.13 -6.33
N THR A 35 -14.90 16.69 -5.45
CA THR A 35 -16.31 16.42 -5.78
C THR A 35 -17.13 17.70 -5.59
N VAL A 36 -17.72 18.20 -6.68
CA VAL A 36 -18.63 19.33 -6.66
C VAL A 36 -20.06 18.78 -6.69
N VAL A 37 -20.87 19.24 -5.74
CA VAL A 37 -22.27 18.82 -5.61
C VAL A 37 -23.14 20.05 -5.81
N THR A 38 -23.96 20.03 -6.85
CA THR A 38 -24.98 21.04 -7.11
C THR A 38 -26.34 20.50 -6.72
N MET A 39 -27.00 21.16 -5.80
CA MET A 39 -28.37 20.85 -5.38
C MET A 39 -29.31 21.84 -6.04
N GLU A 40 -30.26 21.34 -6.81
CA GLU A 40 -31.29 22.14 -7.47
C GLU A 40 -32.62 21.99 -6.74
N GLU A 41 -33.66 21.48 -7.41
CA GLU A 41 -34.94 21.17 -6.78
C GLU A 41 -34.83 19.93 -5.88
N LYS A 42 -35.82 19.74 -4.99
CA LYS A 42 -35.84 18.63 -4.05
C LYS A 42 -35.69 17.27 -4.75
N GLY A 43 -34.59 16.59 -4.49
CA GLY A 43 -34.26 15.27 -5.05
C GLY A 43 -33.40 15.31 -6.31
N VAL A 44 -33.09 16.50 -6.85
CA VAL A 44 -32.19 16.65 -8.00
C VAL A 44 -30.80 17.05 -7.49
N VAL A 45 -29.84 16.12 -7.63
CA VAL A 45 -28.45 16.32 -7.23
C VAL A 45 -27.54 16.06 -8.43
N LYS A 46 -26.78 17.06 -8.84
CA LYS A 46 -25.75 16.93 -9.87
C LYS A 46 -24.38 16.82 -9.22
N ILE A 47 -23.61 15.81 -9.60
CA ILE A 47 -22.31 15.55 -9.03
C ILE A 47 -21.25 15.56 -10.14
N GLU A 48 -20.29 16.41 -9.98
CA GLU A 48 -19.16 16.58 -10.91
C GLU A 48 -17.84 16.32 -10.17
N SER A 49 -16.86 15.81 -10.89
CA SER A 49 -15.52 15.55 -10.35
C SER A 49 -14.53 16.47 -11.08
N LEU A 50 -13.93 17.39 -10.36
CA LEU A 50 -12.91 18.27 -10.87
C LEU A 50 -11.53 17.72 -10.51
N PRO A 51 -10.70 17.34 -11.49
CA PRO A 51 -9.36 16.81 -11.22
C PRO A 51 -8.50 17.85 -10.51
N LEU A 52 -7.69 17.38 -9.56
CA LEU A 52 -6.66 18.16 -8.90
C LEU A 52 -5.31 17.82 -9.55
N GLU A 53 -4.57 18.85 -9.88
CA GLU A 53 -3.15 18.71 -10.18
C GLU A 53 -2.40 18.68 -8.85
N CYS A 54 -1.96 17.47 -8.47
CA CYS A 54 -1.19 17.28 -7.24
C CYS A 54 0.29 17.44 -7.58
N VAL A 55 0.88 18.48 -7.04
CA VAL A 55 2.34 18.70 -7.09
C VAL A 55 2.80 18.89 -5.64
N PRO A 56 3.74 18.08 -5.12
CA PRO A 56 4.43 16.95 -5.77
C PRO A 56 3.58 15.68 -5.91
N GLU A 57 3.91 14.87 -6.90
CA GLU A 57 3.29 13.58 -7.17
C GLU A 57 3.94 12.44 -6.38
N VAL A 58 3.33 11.26 -6.41
CA VAL A 58 3.93 10.02 -5.88
C VAL A 58 4.22 9.09 -7.04
N ARG A 59 5.47 8.69 -7.21
CA ARG A 59 5.92 7.86 -8.33
C ARG A 59 6.78 6.68 -7.87
N ARG A 60 6.83 5.65 -8.71
CA ARG A 60 7.79 4.55 -8.61
C ARG A 60 8.79 4.64 -9.73
N LEU A 61 10.07 4.62 -9.37
CA LEU A 61 11.17 4.49 -10.32
C LEU A 61 11.82 3.12 -10.18
N ARG A 62 12.16 2.51 -11.33
CA ARG A 62 12.80 1.20 -11.35
C ARG A 62 13.87 1.18 -12.45
N GLY A 63 15.07 0.79 -12.10
CA GLY A 63 16.19 0.67 -13.01
C GLY A 63 17.50 0.53 -12.28
N THR A 64 18.60 0.54 -13.01
CA THR A 64 19.94 0.71 -12.43
C THR A 64 20.08 2.12 -11.86
N LEU A 65 21.06 2.32 -10.96
CA LEU A 65 21.31 3.66 -10.41
C LEU A 65 21.50 4.71 -11.51
N THR A 66 22.29 4.40 -12.53
CA THR A 66 22.52 5.30 -13.67
C THR A 66 21.23 5.63 -14.43
N GLU A 67 20.36 4.64 -14.66
CA GLU A 67 19.07 4.87 -15.34
C GLU A 67 18.15 5.73 -14.48
N VAL A 68 18.06 5.44 -13.18
CA VAL A 68 17.22 6.21 -12.26
C VAL A 68 17.69 7.66 -12.17
N LEU A 69 18.99 7.91 -12.08
CA LEU A 69 19.54 9.27 -12.07
C LEU A 69 19.28 9.99 -13.41
N ALA A 70 19.31 9.27 -14.53
CA ALA A 70 19.02 9.83 -15.85
C ALA A 70 17.53 10.16 -16.07
N MET A 71 16.63 9.61 -15.24
CA MET A 71 15.18 9.92 -15.28
C MET A 71 14.84 11.24 -14.60
N ALA A 72 15.79 11.85 -13.88
CA ALA A 72 15.55 13.10 -13.19
C ALA A 72 15.36 14.26 -14.19
N ASP A 73 14.33 15.04 -13.97
CA ASP A 73 14.08 16.30 -14.64
C ASP A 73 13.58 17.36 -13.63
N SER A 74 13.45 18.60 -14.07
CA SER A 74 13.02 19.70 -13.21
C SER A 74 11.62 19.53 -12.63
N ASP A 75 10.78 18.69 -13.23
CA ASP A 75 9.38 18.52 -12.84
C ASP A 75 9.21 17.37 -11.85
N ASN A 76 10.06 16.34 -11.93
CA ASN A 76 9.91 15.13 -11.12
C ASN A 76 10.90 15.02 -9.94
N CYS A 77 11.94 15.84 -9.87
CA CYS A 77 12.91 15.81 -8.77
C CYS A 77 12.28 16.17 -7.40
N HIS A 78 11.14 16.87 -7.41
CA HIS A 78 10.39 17.25 -6.22
C HIS A 78 9.28 16.25 -5.84
N ASP A 79 9.08 15.18 -6.62
CA ASP A 79 8.08 14.17 -6.35
C ASP A 79 8.48 13.23 -5.20
N TYR A 80 7.49 12.60 -4.58
CA TYR A 80 7.72 11.55 -3.58
C TYR A 80 7.99 10.22 -4.26
N LEU A 81 9.19 9.67 -4.08
CA LEU A 81 9.69 8.55 -4.86
C LEU A 81 9.85 7.27 -4.05
N SER A 82 9.34 6.16 -4.60
CA SER A 82 9.70 4.80 -4.22
C SER A 82 10.64 4.25 -5.29
N ILE A 83 11.91 4.06 -4.96
CA ILE A 83 12.97 3.69 -5.91
C ILE A 83 13.30 2.22 -5.76
N THR A 84 13.33 1.47 -6.86
CA THR A 84 13.78 0.07 -6.90
C THR A 84 15.00 -0.04 -7.79
N LEU A 85 16.15 -0.26 -7.20
CA LEU A 85 17.41 -0.45 -7.90
C LEU A 85 17.58 -1.91 -8.33
N THR A 86 18.04 -2.10 -9.57
CA THR A 86 18.26 -3.42 -10.19
C THR A 86 19.72 -3.76 -10.41
N ASP A 87 20.65 -2.93 -9.88
CA ASP A 87 22.08 -3.16 -10.02
C ASP A 87 22.49 -4.50 -9.39
N GLU A 88 23.19 -5.34 -10.15
CA GLU A 88 23.72 -6.63 -9.67
C GLU A 88 24.97 -6.42 -8.81
N ALA A 89 25.78 -5.39 -9.13
CA ALA A 89 26.95 -5.03 -8.35
C ALA A 89 26.58 -4.12 -7.17
N GLU A 90 27.37 -4.20 -6.12
CA GLU A 90 27.24 -3.29 -4.99
C GLU A 90 27.74 -1.90 -5.40
N VAL A 91 26.82 -0.94 -5.52
CA VAL A 91 27.16 0.44 -5.83
C VAL A 91 27.34 1.19 -4.51
N PHE A 92 28.55 1.77 -4.34
CA PHE A 92 28.83 2.63 -3.20
C PHE A 92 28.14 3.98 -3.35
N ASP A 93 27.81 4.61 -2.24
CA ASP A 93 27.26 5.98 -2.17
C ASP A 93 25.94 6.19 -2.95
N ARG A 94 25.25 5.08 -3.30
CA ARG A 94 23.99 5.13 -4.07
C ARG A 94 22.90 5.98 -3.40
N LYS A 95 22.84 5.95 -2.08
CA LYS A 95 21.87 6.73 -1.31
C LYS A 95 22.18 8.22 -1.43
N GLU A 96 23.42 8.59 -1.26
CA GLU A 96 23.89 9.97 -1.36
C GLU A 96 23.67 10.53 -2.76
N GLN A 97 24.01 9.79 -3.82
CA GLN A 97 23.76 10.19 -5.20
C GLN A 97 22.28 10.40 -5.51
N LEU A 98 21.39 9.57 -4.96
CA LEU A 98 19.96 9.72 -5.12
C LEU A 98 19.43 10.93 -4.34
N GLU A 99 19.88 11.14 -3.10
CA GLU A 99 19.50 12.27 -2.25
C GLU A 99 20.01 13.62 -2.77
N GLU A 100 21.10 13.63 -3.54
CA GLU A 100 21.56 14.83 -4.27
C GLU A 100 20.68 15.19 -5.48
N THR A 101 19.98 14.19 -6.02
CA THR A 101 19.20 14.35 -7.26
C THR A 101 17.71 14.54 -6.98
N TYR A 102 17.18 13.89 -5.93
CA TYR A 102 15.75 13.86 -5.61
C TYR A 102 15.49 14.32 -4.19
N ASP A 103 14.54 15.23 -4.00
CA ASP A 103 14.24 15.86 -2.72
C ASP A 103 13.52 14.93 -1.74
N HIS A 104 12.64 14.05 -2.24
CA HIS A 104 11.75 13.26 -1.40
C HIS A 104 11.76 11.78 -1.74
N ILE A 105 12.71 11.04 -1.15
CA ILE A 105 12.81 9.60 -1.30
C ILE A 105 12.10 8.92 -0.13
N LEU A 106 11.00 8.22 -0.40
CA LEU A 106 10.22 7.48 0.59
C LEU A 106 10.87 6.14 0.96
N GLU A 107 11.40 5.45 -0.05
CA GLU A 107 12.07 4.17 0.13
C GLU A 107 13.02 3.86 -1.02
N ILE A 108 14.09 3.13 -0.71
CA ILE A 108 15.01 2.55 -1.68
C ILE A 108 15.00 1.04 -1.47
N ARG A 109 14.60 0.30 -2.49
CA ARG A 109 14.63 -1.16 -2.52
C ARG A 109 15.70 -1.65 -3.49
N ILE A 110 16.26 -2.81 -3.21
CA ILE A 110 17.20 -3.49 -4.11
C ILE A 110 16.53 -4.77 -4.57
N ASP A 111 16.36 -4.90 -5.89
CA ASP A 111 15.77 -6.05 -6.54
C ASP A 111 16.75 -6.62 -7.58
N ASN A 112 17.76 -7.33 -7.10
CA ASN A 112 18.74 -8.04 -7.91
C ASN A 112 18.70 -9.55 -7.65
N GLU A 113 19.40 -10.35 -8.44
CA GLU A 113 19.41 -11.81 -8.27
C GLU A 113 19.90 -12.24 -6.89
N ARG A 114 20.90 -11.56 -6.34
CA ARG A 114 21.44 -11.85 -5.01
C ARG A 114 20.37 -11.66 -3.93
N THR A 115 19.60 -10.57 -3.98
CA THR A 115 18.52 -10.31 -3.03
C THR A 115 17.38 -11.31 -3.19
N ARG A 116 17.03 -11.64 -4.44
CA ARG A 116 16.01 -12.66 -4.74
C ARG A 116 16.45 -14.05 -4.29
N ARG A 117 17.72 -14.39 -4.47
CA ARG A 117 18.29 -15.66 -4.01
C ARG A 117 18.28 -15.73 -2.48
N LYS A 118 18.73 -14.66 -1.81
CA LYS A 118 18.68 -14.59 -0.34
C LYS A 118 17.25 -14.74 0.19
N LEU A 119 16.27 -14.07 -0.41
CA LEU A 119 14.86 -14.22 -0.06
C LEU A 119 14.33 -15.65 -0.32
N ARG A 120 14.89 -16.39 -1.29
CA ARG A 120 14.55 -17.80 -1.52
C ARG A 120 15.23 -18.74 -0.55
N GLU A 121 16.46 -18.43 -0.15
CA GLU A 121 17.26 -19.19 0.82
C GLU A 121 16.77 -18.93 2.25
N ASP A 122 16.46 -17.68 2.60
CA ASP A 122 15.81 -17.29 3.87
C ASP A 122 14.30 -17.67 3.88
N GLY A 123 13.73 -17.93 2.71
CA GLY A 123 12.41 -18.53 2.51
C GLY A 123 12.39 -20.05 2.77
N GLU A 124 13.22 -20.55 3.71
CA GLU A 124 12.90 -21.80 4.37
C GLU A 124 11.44 -21.73 4.80
N LYS A 125 10.62 -22.54 4.11
CA LYS A 125 9.25 -22.86 4.49
C LYS A 125 8.80 -22.07 5.73
N ILE A 126 8.30 -20.87 5.54
CA ILE A 126 7.32 -20.35 6.48
C ILE A 126 6.17 -21.35 6.30
N GLU A 127 6.18 -22.42 7.07
CA GLU A 127 4.97 -23.18 7.31
C GLU A 127 4.02 -22.12 7.84
N VAL A 128 3.09 -21.70 6.99
CA VAL A 128 2.03 -20.80 7.42
C VAL A 128 1.33 -21.59 8.51
N PRO A 129 1.50 -21.22 9.78
CA PRO A 129 0.90 -21.99 10.86
C PRO A 129 -0.60 -22.04 10.62
N ASP A 130 -1.23 -23.14 10.96
CA ASP A 130 -2.69 -23.21 10.91
C ASP A 130 -3.28 -21.94 11.52
N PRO A 131 -4.32 -21.33 10.93
CA PRO A 131 -4.90 -20.08 11.41
C PRO A 131 -5.21 -20.05 12.90
N PHE A 132 -5.51 -21.21 13.48
CA PHE A 132 -5.74 -21.35 14.91
C PHE A 132 -4.43 -21.23 15.72
N GLU A 133 -3.35 -21.84 15.26
CA GLU A 133 -2.03 -21.72 15.90
C GLU A 133 -1.49 -20.30 15.78
N ALA A 134 -1.60 -19.68 14.60
CA ALA A 134 -1.19 -18.31 14.36
C ALA A 134 -1.92 -17.33 15.30
N PHE A 135 -3.23 -17.50 15.47
CA PHE A 135 -4.00 -16.69 16.40
C PHE A 135 -3.60 -16.96 17.87
N GLY A 136 -3.32 -18.20 18.22
CA GLY A 136 -2.85 -18.56 19.56
C GLY A 136 -1.56 -17.82 19.93
N LEU A 137 -0.59 -17.82 19.04
CA LEU A 137 0.67 -17.10 19.20
C LEU A 137 0.47 -15.58 19.30
N PHE A 138 -0.39 -15.02 18.45
CA PHE A 138 -0.75 -13.60 18.49
C PHE A 138 -1.42 -13.23 19.82
N TYR A 139 -2.39 -14.03 20.27
CA TYR A 139 -3.09 -13.79 21.53
C TYR A 139 -2.12 -13.78 22.72
N GLU A 140 -1.23 -14.76 22.78
CA GLU A 140 -0.23 -14.86 23.86
C GLU A 140 0.75 -13.68 23.84
N ALA A 141 1.19 -13.25 22.65
CA ALA A 141 2.05 -12.08 22.50
C ALA A 141 1.40 -10.78 22.98
N VAL A 142 0.08 -10.61 22.74
CA VAL A 142 -0.66 -9.38 23.11
C VAL A 142 -1.12 -9.42 24.57
N ARG A 143 -1.57 -10.57 25.05
CA ARG A 143 -2.16 -10.70 26.40
C ARG A 143 -1.18 -11.18 27.46
N HIS A 144 0.02 -11.61 27.04
CA HIS A 144 1.06 -12.20 27.92
C HIS A 144 0.57 -13.41 28.73
N CYS A 145 -0.47 -14.09 28.26
CA CYS A 145 -1.00 -15.32 28.83
C CYS A 145 -1.66 -16.19 27.74
N PRO A 146 -1.62 -17.51 27.87
CA PRO A 146 -2.27 -18.40 26.90
C PRO A 146 -3.80 -18.29 26.98
N MET A 147 -4.47 -18.61 25.86
CA MET A 147 -5.94 -18.68 25.83
C MET A 147 -6.49 -19.73 26.77
N THR A 148 -7.62 -19.44 27.43
CA THR A 148 -8.39 -20.41 28.20
C THR A 148 -9.02 -21.46 27.28
N LYS A 149 -9.48 -22.57 27.83
CA LYS A 149 -10.13 -23.63 27.09
C LYS A 149 -11.38 -23.13 26.35
N GLU A 150 -12.19 -22.32 26.99
CA GLU A 150 -13.42 -21.73 26.43
C GLU A 150 -13.09 -20.77 25.27
N GLN A 151 -12.04 -19.96 25.41
CA GLN A 151 -11.58 -19.06 24.36
C GLN A 151 -11.07 -19.82 23.14
N ARG A 152 -10.37 -20.94 23.35
CA ARG A 152 -9.92 -21.81 22.27
C ARG A 152 -11.08 -22.43 21.50
N GLU A 153 -12.09 -22.94 22.21
CA GLU A 153 -13.28 -23.53 21.60
C GLU A 153 -14.08 -22.49 20.80
N MET A 154 -14.21 -21.26 21.32
CA MET A 154 -14.86 -20.18 20.59
C MET A 154 -14.09 -19.79 19.33
N MET A 155 -12.76 -19.67 19.43
CA MET A 155 -11.92 -19.32 18.28
C MET A 155 -11.96 -20.37 17.19
N TYR A 156 -11.99 -21.65 17.57
CA TYR A 156 -12.12 -22.75 16.62
C TYR A 156 -13.42 -22.64 15.81
N LYS A 157 -14.54 -22.33 16.44
CA LYS A 157 -15.83 -22.14 15.76
C LYS A 157 -15.77 -20.96 14.79
N VAL A 158 -15.19 -19.84 15.20
CA VAL A 158 -15.06 -18.64 14.34
C VAL A 158 -14.22 -18.93 13.10
N ILE A 159 -13.13 -19.68 13.24
CA ILE A 159 -12.26 -20.02 12.10
C ILE A 159 -12.96 -21.02 11.15
N GLU A 160 -13.72 -21.97 11.67
CA GLU A 160 -14.51 -22.90 10.84
C GLU A 160 -15.61 -22.17 10.08
N GLU A 161 -16.37 -21.31 10.73
CA GLU A 161 -17.41 -20.50 10.09
C GLU A 161 -16.82 -19.58 8.99
N ALA A 162 -15.62 -19.03 9.21
CA ALA A 162 -14.94 -18.21 8.21
C ALA A 162 -14.50 -19.02 6.98
N LYS A 163 -14.01 -20.25 7.18
CA LYS A 163 -13.64 -21.16 6.08
C LYS A 163 -14.86 -21.55 5.24
N ASP A 164 -15.99 -21.84 5.89
CA ASP A 164 -17.23 -22.20 5.19
C ASP A 164 -17.84 -21.01 4.41
N GLY A 165 -17.64 -19.78 4.89
CA GLY A 165 -18.08 -18.56 4.22
C GLY A 165 -17.27 -18.17 2.97
N GLU A 166 -16.04 -18.64 2.81
CA GLU A 166 -15.20 -18.39 1.62
C GLU A 166 -15.50 -19.36 0.45
N VAL A 167 -16.10 -20.51 0.72
CA VAL A 167 -16.45 -21.50 -0.33
C VAL A 167 -17.72 -21.14 -1.10
N GLY A 168 -18.41 -20.09 -0.70
CA GLY A 168 -19.70 -19.63 -1.26
C GLY A 168 -19.66 -18.35 -2.12
N ARG A 169 -18.47 -17.93 -2.60
CA ARG A 169 -18.33 -16.77 -3.50
C ARG A 169 -17.63 -17.08 -4.80
#